data_ba837e47a826e35c8f563f765ba8dc44
#
_entry.id   ba837e47a826e35c8f563f765ba8dc44
#
_cell.length_a   1.000
_cell.length_b   1.000
_cell.length_c   1.000
_cell.angle_alpha   90.00
_cell.angle_beta   90.00
_cell.angle_gamma   90.00
#
_symmetry.space_group_name_H-M   'P 1'
#
loop_
_entity.id
_entity.type
_entity.pdbx_description
1 polymer ?
#
loop_
_entity_poly.entity_id
_entity_poly.type
_entity_poly.pdbx_seq_one_letter_code
_entity_poly.pdbx_strand_id
1 'polypeptide(L)'
;MEKSLTRNGVTLFYEVLGSGPTLLLSHGFGASAAMWAPQREALSANHRLILWDLRGHARSDSPEDPAAYSEAETVADMAAILDAEGAATALVGGLSLGGYMSLAFALSHPERVDGLLLFDTGPGYKQDEAREKWNGFARRQAEKYESRGLEAAPKGPETEGAAHRSALGLANAARGMLAQVNARVMLGLDSIAVPTLVLVGAEDKPYLGAAEYMARKIPGASQVVVPGAGHAANLDQPKAFNAAVLSFLGAHFSRA
;
A
#
# COMPACT_ATOMS: atom_id res chain seq x y z
N MET A 1 10.98 16.10 -4.07
CA MET A 1 11.07 17.03 -2.90
C MET A 1 10.56 16.28 -1.68
N GLU A 2 11.33 16.24 -0.61
CA GLU A 2 10.91 15.68 0.68
C GLU A 2 10.01 16.66 1.42
N LYS A 3 8.95 16.15 2.03
CA LYS A 3 7.94 16.93 2.75
C LYS A 3 7.47 16.16 4.01
N SER A 4 6.79 16.87 4.88
CA SER A 4 6.06 16.28 6.00
C SER A 4 4.79 17.06 6.27
N LEU A 5 3.80 16.38 6.85
CA LEU A 5 2.60 16.99 7.39
C LEU A 5 2.31 16.42 8.78
N THR A 6 1.67 17.19 9.63
CA THR A 6 1.25 16.71 10.96
C THR A 6 -0.27 16.62 11.01
N ARG A 7 -0.78 15.41 11.31
CA ARG A 7 -2.20 15.11 11.53
C ARG A 7 -2.40 14.50 12.90
N ASN A 8 -3.23 15.12 13.73
CA ASN A 8 -3.51 14.67 15.10
C ASN A 8 -2.24 14.41 15.94
N GLY A 9 -1.24 15.30 15.81
CA GLY A 9 0.04 15.17 16.52
C GLY A 9 1.02 14.13 15.95
N VAL A 10 0.68 13.47 14.83
CA VAL A 10 1.55 12.50 14.16
C VAL A 10 2.12 13.14 12.88
N THR A 11 3.43 13.23 12.79
CA THR A 11 4.12 13.73 11.60
C THR A 11 4.33 12.60 10.60
N LEU A 12 3.78 12.77 9.40
CA LEU A 12 3.93 11.85 8.28
C LEU A 12 4.98 12.40 7.32
N PHE A 13 5.92 11.55 6.95
CA PHE A 13 6.92 11.85 5.93
C PHE A 13 6.43 11.39 4.55
N TYR A 14 6.64 12.22 3.54
CA TYR A 14 6.39 11.86 2.15
C TYR A 14 7.31 12.58 1.17
N GLU A 15 7.42 12.05 -0.04
CA GLU A 15 8.20 12.61 -1.13
C GLU A 15 7.27 12.89 -2.32
N VAL A 16 7.52 14.00 -3.01
CA VAL A 16 6.82 14.36 -4.25
C VAL A 16 7.84 14.48 -5.38
N LEU A 17 7.59 13.74 -6.46
CA LEU A 17 8.43 13.71 -7.66
C LEU A 17 7.58 13.96 -8.91
N GLY A 18 8.15 14.62 -9.90
CA GLY A 18 7.48 14.85 -11.18
C GLY A 18 6.31 15.83 -11.08
N SER A 19 5.47 15.82 -12.12
CA SER A 19 4.28 16.66 -12.25
C SER A 19 3.23 15.96 -13.12
N GLY A 20 1.98 16.43 -13.08
CA GLY A 20 0.87 15.83 -13.83
C GLY A 20 -0.20 15.23 -12.92
N PRO A 21 -0.98 14.23 -13.38
CA PRO A 21 -1.95 13.54 -12.55
C PRO A 21 -1.30 12.96 -11.29
N THR A 22 -1.98 13.05 -10.15
CA THR A 22 -1.43 12.60 -8.87
C THR A 22 -1.49 11.07 -8.79
N LEU A 23 -0.37 10.47 -8.36
CA LEU A 23 -0.24 9.04 -8.07
C LEU A 23 0.32 8.88 -6.65
N LEU A 24 -0.48 8.36 -5.73
CA LEU A 24 -0.08 8.05 -4.36
C LEU A 24 0.20 6.55 -4.22
N LEU A 25 1.44 6.20 -3.85
CA LEU A 25 1.82 4.80 -3.62
C LEU A 25 2.20 4.57 -2.16
N SER A 26 1.59 3.52 -1.59
CA SER A 26 1.80 3.06 -0.22
C SER A 26 2.64 1.78 -0.20
N HIS A 27 3.61 1.72 0.70
CA HIS A 27 4.49 0.56 0.85
C HIS A 27 3.85 -0.59 1.66
N GLY A 28 4.48 -1.78 1.65
CA GLY A 28 4.10 -2.94 2.44
C GLY A 28 4.46 -2.80 3.94
N PHE A 29 3.92 -3.69 4.78
CA PHE A 29 4.26 -3.73 6.21
C PHE A 29 5.75 -3.98 6.42
N GLY A 30 6.39 -3.18 7.25
CA GLY A 30 7.84 -3.27 7.53
C GLY A 30 8.74 -2.71 6.42
N ALA A 31 8.17 -2.17 5.35
CA ALA A 31 8.89 -1.46 4.29
C ALA A 31 8.89 0.08 4.52
N SER A 32 9.25 0.85 3.52
CA SER A 32 9.19 2.31 3.49
C SER A 32 9.04 2.82 2.06
N ALA A 33 8.90 4.12 1.87
CA ALA A 33 8.90 4.76 0.55
C ALA A 33 10.16 4.43 -0.28
N ALA A 34 11.26 4.00 0.36
CA ALA A 34 12.49 3.60 -0.32
C ALA A 34 12.30 2.40 -1.25
N MET A 35 11.35 1.49 -0.96
CA MET A 35 11.08 0.33 -1.81
C MET A 35 10.65 0.69 -3.24
N TRP A 36 10.19 1.91 -3.46
CA TRP A 36 9.77 2.41 -4.77
C TRP A 36 10.92 3.01 -5.59
N ALA A 37 12.18 2.87 -5.14
CA ALA A 37 13.34 3.45 -5.84
C ALA A 37 13.39 3.10 -7.33
N PRO A 38 13.15 1.84 -7.78
CA PRO A 38 13.18 1.49 -9.20
C PRO A 38 11.99 2.04 -10.01
N GLN A 39 10.94 2.54 -9.36
CA GLN A 39 9.74 3.09 -9.99
C GLN A 39 9.78 4.61 -10.11
N ARG A 40 10.63 5.30 -9.34
CA ARG A 40 10.65 6.75 -9.21
C ARG A 40 10.75 7.46 -10.55
N GLU A 41 11.77 7.16 -11.34
CA GLU A 41 12.01 7.81 -12.63
C GLU A 41 10.87 7.52 -13.61
N ALA A 42 10.52 6.23 -13.77
CA ALA A 42 9.52 5.80 -14.73
C ALA A 42 8.13 6.39 -14.46
N LEU A 43 7.69 6.42 -13.20
CA LEU A 43 6.35 6.91 -12.85
C LEU A 43 6.29 8.43 -12.73
N SER A 44 7.36 9.09 -12.27
CA SER A 44 7.39 10.55 -12.15
C SER A 44 7.60 11.28 -13.48
N ALA A 45 7.92 10.57 -14.56
CA ALA A 45 8.07 11.18 -15.88
C ALA A 45 6.78 11.87 -16.37
N ASN A 46 5.61 11.31 -16.05
CA ASN A 46 4.32 11.82 -16.52
C ASN A 46 3.27 11.98 -15.39
N HIS A 47 3.65 11.74 -14.13
CA HIS A 47 2.77 11.84 -12.98
C HIS A 47 3.44 12.61 -11.84
N ARG A 48 2.62 13.28 -11.04
CA ARG A 48 3.04 13.75 -9.73
C ARG A 48 2.99 12.57 -8.76
N LEU A 49 4.14 11.89 -8.63
CA LEU A 49 4.30 10.71 -7.80
C LEU A 49 4.51 11.11 -6.35
N ILE A 50 3.65 10.61 -5.46
CA ILE A 50 3.74 10.77 -4.02
C ILE A 50 4.05 9.41 -3.40
N LEU A 51 5.18 9.33 -2.70
CA LEU A 51 5.64 8.17 -1.95
C LEU A 51 5.73 8.55 -0.47
N TRP A 52 5.19 7.77 0.43
CA TRP A 52 5.13 8.12 1.84
C TRP A 52 5.49 6.96 2.76
N ASP A 53 5.94 7.28 3.95
CA ASP A 53 6.18 6.30 5.00
C ASP A 53 4.92 6.24 5.89
N LEU A 54 4.31 5.05 6.00
CA LEU A 54 3.15 4.85 6.87
C LEU A 54 3.51 5.17 8.32
N ARG A 55 2.53 5.60 9.12
CA ARG A 55 2.76 5.80 10.57
C ARG A 55 3.36 4.55 11.20
N GLY A 56 4.28 4.73 12.15
CA GLY A 56 5.03 3.64 12.76
C GLY A 56 6.18 3.11 11.91
N HIS A 57 6.36 3.60 10.67
CA HIS A 57 7.38 3.15 9.75
C HIS A 57 8.39 4.27 9.44
N ALA A 58 9.65 3.88 9.29
CA ALA A 58 10.77 4.68 8.81
C ALA A 58 10.80 6.13 9.36
N ARG A 59 10.56 7.15 8.52
CA ARG A 59 10.71 8.58 8.86
C ARG A 59 9.43 9.19 9.43
N SER A 60 8.27 8.53 9.26
CA SER A 60 7.03 8.96 9.92
C SER A 60 7.08 8.69 11.42
N ASP A 61 6.29 9.45 12.19
CA ASP A 61 6.21 9.27 13.64
C ASP A 61 5.64 7.92 14.03
N SER A 62 6.05 7.47 15.20
CA SER A 62 5.67 6.21 15.81
C SER A 62 5.00 6.47 17.17
N PRO A 63 3.72 6.89 17.21
CA PRO A 63 3.00 7.10 18.47
C PRO A 63 3.08 5.87 19.36
N GLU A 64 3.21 6.09 20.68
CA GLU A 64 3.21 4.98 21.64
C GLU A 64 1.80 4.42 21.87
N ASP A 65 0.76 5.26 21.72
CA ASP A 65 -0.64 4.84 21.86
C ASP A 65 -1.05 3.89 20.71
N PRO A 66 -1.40 2.62 21.02
CA PRO A 66 -1.87 1.68 20.00
C PRO A 66 -3.15 2.15 19.26
N ALA A 67 -3.99 2.98 19.90
CA ALA A 67 -5.20 3.53 19.28
C ALA A 67 -4.90 4.46 18.11
N ALA A 68 -3.67 4.97 18.00
CA ALA A 68 -3.22 5.74 16.84
C ALA A 68 -3.05 4.91 15.56
N TYR A 69 -3.16 3.59 15.64
CA TYR A 69 -2.93 2.69 14.51
C TYR A 69 -4.21 1.94 14.13
N SER A 70 -4.71 2.18 12.94
CA SER A 70 -5.87 1.46 12.39
C SER A 70 -5.95 1.63 10.87
N GLU A 71 -6.81 0.83 10.23
CA GLU A 71 -7.21 1.04 8.83
C GLU A 71 -7.75 2.48 8.64
N ALA A 72 -8.65 2.92 9.53
CA ALA A 72 -9.26 4.24 9.44
C ALA A 72 -8.25 5.39 9.57
N GLU A 73 -7.30 5.28 10.50
CA GLU A 73 -6.24 6.28 10.65
C GLU A 73 -5.31 6.32 9.43
N THR A 74 -4.99 5.16 8.83
CA THR A 74 -4.17 5.09 7.62
C THR A 74 -4.89 5.70 6.42
N VAL A 75 -6.18 5.41 6.24
CA VAL A 75 -7.03 6.00 5.20
C VAL A 75 -7.10 7.53 5.38
N ALA A 76 -7.26 8.02 6.60
CA ALA A 76 -7.27 9.45 6.89
C ALA A 76 -5.89 10.12 6.66
N ASP A 77 -4.78 9.39 6.87
CA ASP A 77 -3.44 9.88 6.53
C ASP A 77 -3.27 10.03 5.00
N MET A 78 -3.77 9.07 4.22
CA MET A 78 -3.77 9.17 2.75
C MET A 78 -4.56 10.40 2.28
N ALA A 79 -5.76 10.61 2.84
CA ALA A 79 -6.57 11.80 2.54
C ALA A 79 -5.82 13.10 2.87
N ALA A 80 -5.21 13.18 4.05
CA ALA A 80 -4.48 14.37 4.49
C ALA A 80 -3.26 14.69 3.61
N ILE A 81 -2.54 13.66 3.12
CA ILE A 81 -1.44 13.85 2.16
C ILE A 81 -1.97 14.42 0.84
N LEU A 82 -3.08 13.88 0.32
CA LEU A 82 -3.70 14.40 -0.90
C LEU A 82 -4.18 15.84 -0.73
N ASP A 83 -4.77 16.17 0.43
CA ASP A 83 -5.22 17.52 0.74
C ASP A 83 -4.05 18.52 0.84
N ALA A 84 -2.96 18.12 1.50
CA ALA A 84 -1.74 18.93 1.62
C ALA A 84 -1.10 19.22 0.25
N GLU A 85 -1.30 18.33 -0.72
CA GLU A 85 -0.82 18.49 -2.09
C GLU A 85 -1.88 19.14 -3.02
N GLY A 86 -3.04 19.52 -2.51
CA GLY A 86 -4.13 20.11 -3.31
C GLY A 86 -4.66 19.16 -4.37
N ALA A 87 -4.58 17.86 -4.16
CA ALA A 87 -5.08 16.84 -5.07
C ALA A 87 -6.53 16.50 -4.72
N ALA A 88 -7.47 16.99 -5.53
CA ALA A 88 -8.88 16.64 -5.37
C ALA A 88 -9.12 15.15 -5.58
N THR A 89 -8.47 14.57 -6.59
CA THR A 89 -8.48 13.14 -6.90
C THR A 89 -7.06 12.61 -7.15
N ALA A 90 -6.87 11.32 -7.08
CA ALA A 90 -5.59 10.66 -7.37
C ALA A 90 -5.78 9.21 -7.85
N LEU A 91 -4.81 8.73 -8.61
CA LEU A 91 -4.52 7.32 -8.70
C LEU A 91 -3.94 6.87 -7.35
N VAL A 92 -4.51 5.84 -6.72
CA VAL A 92 -3.98 5.32 -5.46
C VAL A 92 -3.57 3.87 -5.61
N GLY A 93 -2.50 3.49 -4.96
CA GLY A 93 -2.02 2.13 -5.06
C GLY A 93 -1.00 1.77 -3.99
N GLY A 94 -0.56 0.52 -4.03
CA GLY A 94 0.45 0.06 -3.11
C GLY A 94 0.68 -1.44 -3.16
N LEU A 95 1.70 -1.86 -2.42
CA LEU A 95 2.11 -3.24 -2.30
C LEU A 95 1.64 -3.82 -0.96
N SER A 96 1.09 -5.04 -0.98
CA SER A 96 0.74 -5.79 0.22
C SER A 96 -0.20 -4.98 1.14
N LEU A 97 0.22 -4.60 2.35
CA LEU A 97 -0.54 -3.71 3.24
C LEU A 97 -0.95 -2.41 2.53
N GLY A 98 -0.04 -1.80 1.76
CA GLY A 98 -0.34 -0.58 1.01
C GLY A 98 -1.44 -0.76 -0.04
N GLY A 99 -1.50 -1.92 -0.69
CA GLY A 99 -2.57 -2.27 -1.61
C GLY A 99 -3.91 -2.48 -0.90
N TYR A 100 -3.92 -3.15 0.25
CA TYR A 100 -5.11 -3.28 1.10
C TYR A 100 -5.63 -1.91 1.56
N MET A 101 -4.74 -1.01 2.00
CA MET A 101 -5.12 0.34 2.41
C MET A 101 -5.64 1.18 1.24
N SER A 102 -5.13 0.95 0.03
CA SER A 102 -5.65 1.60 -1.18
C SER A 102 -7.08 1.15 -1.53
N LEU A 103 -7.39 -0.13 -1.34
CA LEU A 103 -8.77 -0.65 -1.42
C LEU A 103 -9.67 -0.02 -0.36
N ALA A 104 -9.20 0.03 0.90
CA ALA A 104 -9.93 0.64 2.00
C ALA A 104 -10.19 2.12 1.76
N PHE A 105 -9.22 2.84 1.19
CA PHE A 105 -9.35 4.25 0.80
C PHE A 105 -10.39 4.43 -0.30
N ALA A 106 -10.34 3.65 -1.37
CA ALA A 106 -11.29 3.73 -2.47
C ALA A 106 -12.74 3.47 -2.04
N LEU A 107 -12.94 2.57 -1.08
CA LEU A 107 -14.27 2.28 -0.52
C LEU A 107 -14.76 3.33 0.48
N SER A 108 -13.85 4.11 1.07
CA SER A 108 -14.20 5.18 2.02
C SER A 108 -14.35 6.55 1.34
N HIS A 109 -13.63 6.76 0.24
CA HIS A 109 -13.54 8.02 -0.50
C HIS A 109 -13.59 7.77 -2.01
N PRO A 110 -14.65 7.13 -2.54
CA PRO A 110 -14.73 6.77 -3.96
C PRO A 110 -14.63 8.01 -4.88
N GLU A 111 -15.06 9.16 -4.41
CA GLU A 111 -14.98 10.44 -5.11
C GLU A 111 -13.55 11.00 -5.21
N ARG A 112 -12.61 10.46 -4.45
CA ARG A 112 -11.20 10.88 -4.40
C ARG A 112 -10.27 10.02 -5.24
N VAL A 113 -10.80 8.96 -5.90
CA VAL A 113 -9.99 7.95 -6.60
C VAL A 113 -10.29 7.96 -8.09
N ASP A 114 -9.26 8.22 -8.90
CA ASP A 114 -9.32 8.13 -10.36
C ASP A 114 -9.07 6.69 -10.85
N GLY A 115 -8.26 5.93 -10.14
CA GLY A 115 -7.94 4.53 -10.45
C GLY A 115 -7.13 3.85 -9.35
N LEU A 116 -7.09 2.50 -9.39
CA LEU A 116 -6.43 1.66 -8.41
C LEU A 116 -5.26 0.86 -8.99
N LEU A 117 -4.16 0.81 -8.25
CA LEU A 117 -2.98 0.01 -8.55
C LEU A 117 -2.68 -0.93 -7.37
N LEU A 118 -3.03 -2.20 -7.51
CA LEU A 118 -2.98 -3.21 -6.46
C LEU A 118 -1.86 -4.21 -6.75
N PHE A 119 -0.81 -4.21 -5.91
CA PHE A 119 0.39 -5.01 -6.14
C PHE A 119 0.59 -6.02 -5.02
N ASP A 120 0.72 -7.30 -5.37
CA ASP A 120 1.04 -8.39 -4.44
C ASP A 120 0.23 -8.29 -3.12
N THR A 121 -1.09 -8.10 -3.24
CA THR A 121 -2.01 -7.81 -2.15
C THR A 121 -3.28 -8.66 -2.23
N GLY A 122 -4.12 -8.55 -1.21
CA GLY A 122 -5.43 -9.18 -1.16
C GLY A 122 -6.46 -8.29 -0.45
N PRO A 123 -7.76 -8.57 -0.66
CA PRO A 123 -8.85 -7.75 -0.12
C PRO A 123 -9.22 -8.14 1.33
N GLY A 124 -8.42 -8.98 1.97
CA GLY A 124 -8.71 -9.54 3.27
C GLY A 124 -9.58 -10.79 3.22
N TYR A 125 -10.27 -11.09 4.32
CA TYR A 125 -10.99 -12.35 4.50
C TYR A 125 -12.46 -12.12 4.84
N LYS A 126 -13.35 -12.84 4.13
CA LYS A 126 -14.78 -12.78 4.36
C LYS A 126 -15.19 -13.52 5.64
N GLN A 127 -14.62 -14.70 5.87
CA GLN A 127 -14.95 -15.56 7.00
C GLN A 127 -14.17 -15.15 8.24
N ASP A 128 -14.84 -15.10 9.39
CA ASP A 128 -14.27 -14.69 10.67
C ASP A 128 -13.11 -15.58 11.09
N GLU A 129 -13.22 -16.90 10.87
CA GLU A 129 -12.14 -17.84 11.19
C GLU A 129 -10.85 -17.58 10.38
N ALA A 130 -10.99 -17.30 9.08
CA ALA A 130 -9.85 -17.01 8.22
C ALA A 130 -9.22 -15.65 8.60
N ARG A 131 -10.07 -14.67 8.92
CA ARG A 131 -9.62 -13.36 9.40
C ARG A 131 -8.89 -13.47 10.74
N GLU A 132 -9.40 -14.30 11.65
CA GLU A 132 -8.73 -14.52 12.95
C GLU A 132 -7.38 -15.24 12.80
N LYS A 133 -7.23 -16.17 11.88
CA LYS A 133 -5.93 -16.78 11.53
C LYS A 133 -4.93 -15.71 11.05
N TRP A 134 -5.38 -14.79 10.20
CA TRP A 134 -4.59 -13.65 9.75
C TRP A 134 -4.24 -12.71 10.91
N ASN A 135 -5.21 -12.36 11.74
CA ASN A 135 -4.98 -11.50 12.90
C ASN A 135 -4.02 -12.15 13.92
N GLY A 136 -4.06 -13.48 14.04
CA GLY A 136 -3.06 -14.23 14.78
C GLY A 136 -1.65 -14.09 14.20
N PHE A 137 -1.52 -14.07 12.87
CA PHE A 137 -0.23 -13.77 12.22
C PHE A 137 0.20 -12.32 12.54
N ALA A 138 -0.68 -11.33 12.42
CA ALA A 138 -0.38 -9.94 12.73
C ALA A 138 0.08 -9.76 14.20
N ARG A 139 -0.58 -10.41 15.16
CA ARG A 139 -0.16 -10.41 16.58
C ARG A 139 1.24 -11.01 16.77
N ARG A 140 1.55 -12.14 16.12
CA ARG A 140 2.89 -12.71 16.17
C ARG A 140 3.97 -11.81 15.58
N GLN A 141 3.65 -11.02 14.54
CA GLN A 141 4.61 -10.01 14.06
C GLN A 141 4.85 -8.94 15.13
N ALA A 142 3.79 -8.44 15.78
CA ALA A 142 3.92 -7.47 16.86
C ALA A 142 4.79 -8.01 18.03
N GLU A 143 4.52 -9.22 18.49
CA GLU A 143 5.27 -9.88 19.56
C GLU A 143 6.77 -10.07 19.22
N LYS A 144 7.08 -10.30 17.94
CA LYS A 144 8.48 -10.35 17.49
C LYS A 144 9.18 -9.00 17.67
N TYR A 145 8.52 -7.90 17.28
CA TYR A 145 9.10 -6.56 17.45
C TYR A 145 9.21 -6.17 18.92
N GLU A 146 8.24 -6.53 19.77
CA GLU A 146 8.29 -6.29 21.21
C GLU A 146 9.42 -7.06 21.91
N SER A 147 9.65 -8.31 21.50
CA SER A 147 10.65 -9.17 22.14
C SER A 147 12.07 -9.00 21.59
N ARG A 148 12.23 -8.64 20.31
CA ARG A 148 13.52 -8.60 19.60
C ARG A 148 13.91 -7.22 19.10
N GLY A 149 13.06 -6.22 19.33
CA GLY A 149 13.31 -4.86 18.81
C GLY A 149 13.31 -4.83 17.27
N LEU A 150 14.05 -3.89 16.71
CA LEU A 150 14.17 -3.71 15.25
C LEU A 150 14.90 -4.87 14.55
N GLU A 151 15.62 -5.70 15.29
CA GLU A 151 16.24 -6.93 14.73
C GLU A 151 15.20 -7.96 14.26
N ALA A 152 13.93 -7.81 14.67
CA ALA A 152 12.83 -8.63 14.21
C ALA A 152 12.42 -8.33 12.75
N ALA A 153 12.85 -7.19 12.19
CA ALA A 153 12.50 -6.80 10.84
C ALA A 153 12.98 -7.87 9.82
N PRO A 154 12.12 -8.31 8.91
CA PRO A 154 12.51 -9.21 7.85
C PRO A 154 13.67 -8.60 7.05
N LYS A 155 14.63 -9.45 6.65
CA LYS A 155 15.68 -9.03 5.73
C LYS A 155 15.28 -9.48 4.33
N GLY A 156 15.01 -8.53 3.47
CA GLY A 156 14.61 -8.78 2.11
C GLY A 156 14.60 -7.49 1.27
N PRO A 157 14.45 -7.59 -0.04
CA PRO A 157 14.48 -6.42 -0.94
C PRO A 157 13.49 -5.32 -0.52
N GLU A 158 12.28 -5.67 -0.08
CA GLU A 158 11.23 -4.72 0.31
C GLU A 158 11.54 -3.93 1.59
N THR A 159 12.35 -4.50 2.49
CA THR A 159 12.74 -3.87 3.76
C THR A 159 14.12 -3.24 3.70
N GLU A 160 14.88 -3.46 2.62
CA GLU A 160 16.16 -2.83 2.40
C GLU A 160 15.99 -1.30 2.30
N GLY A 161 16.78 -0.55 3.06
CA GLY A 161 16.66 0.90 3.13
C GLY A 161 15.50 1.43 4.01
N ALA A 162 14.69 0.55 4.61
CA ALA A 162 13.69 0.95 5.58
C ALA A 162 14.36 1.24 6.94
N ALA A 163 14.78 2.48 7.14
CA ALA A 163 15.43 2.94 8.37
C ALA A 163 14.39 3.17 9.49
N HIS A 164 13.83 2.09 10.03
CA HIS A 164 12.85 2.17 11.11
C HIS A 164 13.48 2.70 12.40
N ARG A 165 12.69 3.49 13.17
CA ARG A 165 13.15 4.14 14.40
C ARG A 165 12.52 3.56 15.66
N SER A 166 11.41 2.81 15.53
CA SER A 166 10.65 2.29 16.68
C SER A 166 10.12 0.89 16.41
N ALA A 167 10.59 -0.06 17.22
CA ALA A 167 10.02 -1.42 17.24
C ALA A 167 8.58 -1.42 17.79
N LEU A 168 8.28 -0.56 18.78
CA LEU A 168 6.92 -0.39 19.30
C LEU A 168 5.98 0.15 18.21
N GLY A 169 6.43 1.11 17.41
CA GLY A 169 5.67 1.62 16.27
C GLY A 169 5.28 0.53 15.28
N LEU A 170 6.24 -0.34 14.93
CA LEU A 170 5.98 -1.50 14.05
C LEU A 170 5.07 -2.55 14.71
N ALA A 171 5.21 -2.78 16.01
CA ALA A 171 4.33 -3.67 16.76
C ALA A 171 2.89 -3.15 16.77
N ASN A 172 2.69 -1.85 17.04
CA ASN A 172 1.39 -1.20 17.01
C ASN A 172 0.79 -1.20 15.59
N ALA A 173 1.61 -0.94 14.56
CA ALA A 173 1.18 -1.03 13.15
C ALA A 173 0.74 -2.46 12.78
N ALA A 174 1.43 -3.50 13.27
CA ALA A 174 1.00 -4.87 13.06
C ALA A 174 -0.37 -5.15 13.70
N ARG A 175 -0.61 -4.68 14.92
CA ARG A 175 -1.88 -4.90 15.63
C ARG A 175 -3.04 -4.09 15.06
N GLY A 176 -2.79 -2.85 14.61
CA GLY A 176 -3.85 -1.92 14.21
C GLY A 176 -4.04 -1.78 12.71
N MET A 177 -2.97 -1.95 11.90
CA MET A 177 -3.02 -1.71 10.46
C MET A 177 -2.96 -3.02 9.66
N LEU A 178 -2.12 -3.99 10.07
CA LEU A 178 -2.01 -5.28 9.40
C LEU A 178 -3.17 -6.20 9.78
N ALA A 179 -3.68 -6.13 11.02
CA ALA A 179 -4.86 -6.85 11.45
C ALA A 179 -6.12 -6.31 10.76
N GLN A 180 -7.08 -7.20 10.54
CA GLN A 180 -8.35 -6.89 9.86
C GLN A 180 -9.52 -6.96 10.84
N VAL A 181 -10.25 -5.87 10.96
CA VAL A 181 -11.37 -5.75 11.92
C VAL A 181 -12.63 -6.44 11.41
N ASN A 182 -12.89 -6.37 10.10
CA ASN A 182 -14.10 -6.89 9.47
C ASN A 182 -13.86 -7.29 8.00
N ALA A 183 -14.91 -7.67 7.30
CA ALA A 183 -14.87 -8.07 5.89
C ALA A 183 -15.24 -6.94 4.91
N ARG A 184 -15.29 -5.68 5.34
CA ARG A 184 -15.79 -4.54 4.54
C ARG A 184 -15.09 -4.43 3.19
N VAL A 185 -13.76 -4.49 3.19
CA VAL A 185 -12.96 -4.37 1.96
C VAL A 185 -13.28 -5.51 1.00
N MET A 186 -13.28 -6.74 1.49
CA MET A 186 -13.60 -7.93 0.68
C MET A 186 -15.01 -7.88 0.09
N LEU A 187 -15.99 -7.39 0.86
CA LEU A 187 -17.39 -7.32 0.45
C LEU A 187 -17.70 -6.13 -0.46
N GLY A 188 -16.86 -5.11 -0.46
CA GLY A 188 -17.06 -3.89 -1.25
C GLY A 188 -16.40 -3.92 -2.65
N LEU A 189 -15.69 -4.98 -3.03
CA LEU A 189 -14.94 -5.02 -4.29
C LEU A 189 -15.80 -4.75 -5.53
N ASP A 190 -17.02 -5.23 -5.55
CA ASP A 190 -17.95 -5.08 -6.68
C ASP A 190 -18.53 -3.67 -6.82
N SER A 191 -18.37 -2.83 -5.80
CA SER A 191 -18.76 -1.41 -5.86
C SER A 191 -17.65 -0.49 -6.38
N ILE A 192 -16.43 -1.00 -6.60
CA ILE A 192 -15.32 -0.23 -7.15
C ILE A 192 -15.58 -0.02 -8.65
N ALA A 193 -15.76 1.24 -9.05
CA ALA A 193 -16.15 1.62 -10.42
C ALA A 193 -15.01 2.25 -11.23
N VAL A 194 -13.82 2.39 -10.65
CA VAL A 194 -12.66 3.02 -11.30
C VAL A 194 -11.76 1.99 -11.98
N PRO A 195 -11.03 2.36 -13.05
CA PRO A 195 -10.05 1.49 -13.66
C PRO A 195 -9.09 0.93 -12.62
N THR A 196 -8.90 -0.39 -12.62
CA THR A 196 -8.10 -1.07 -11.59
C THR A 196 -7.11 -2.04 -12.24
N LEU A 197 -5.84 -1.90 -11.86
CA LEU A 197 -4.79 -2.87 -12.17
C LEU A 197 -4.54 -3.75 -10.95
N VAL A 198 -4.64 -5.06 -11.12
CA VAL A 198 -4.20 -6.07 -10.13
C VAL A 198 -2.96 -6.74 -10.69
N LEU A 199 -1.81 -6.52 -10.05
CA LEU A 199 -0.54 -7.10 -10.47
C LEU A 199 0.03 -7.97 -9.35
N VAL A 200 0.52 -9.16 -9.69
CA VAL A 200 1.08 -10.11 -8.73
C VAL A 200 2.29 -10.83 -9.33
N GLY A 201 3.30 -11.11 -8.50
CA GLY A 201 4.42 -11.95 -8.90
C GLY A 201 4.00 -13.41 -9.08
N ALA A 202 4.53 -14.08 -10.11
CA ALA A 202 4.21 -15.49 -10.40
C ALA A 202 4.64 -16.45 -9.26
N GLU A 203 5.64 -16.06 -8.49
CA GLU A 203 6.17 -16.83 -7.35
C GLU A 203 5.53 -16.43 -6.02
N ASP A 204 4.68 -15.39 -5.99
CA ASP A 204 3.92 -14.98 -4.80
C ASP A 204 2.67 -15.86 -4.62
N LYS A 205 2.90 -17.14 -4.42
CA LYS A 205 1.86 -18.18 -4.31
C LYS A 205 0.73 -17.84 -3.33
N PRO A 206 0.99 -17.24 -2.16
CA PRO A 206 -0.07 -16.87 -1.22
C PRO A 206 -1.06 -15.85 -1.78
N TYR A 207 -0.63 -14.99 -2.71
CA TYR A 207 -1.45 -13.90 -3.23
C TYR A 207 -2.01 -14.13 -4.64
N LEU A 208 -1.56 -15.15 -5.37
CA LEU A 208 -2.09 -15.47 -6.72
C LEU A 208 -3.62 -15.62 -6.72
N GLY A 209 -4.15 -16.41 -5.79
CA GLY A 209 -5.61 -16.61 -5.68
C GLY A 209 -6.37 -15.34 -5.27
N ALA A 210 -5.77 -14.48 -4.45
CA ALA A 210 -6.35 -13.20 -4.06
C ALA A 210 -6.36 -12.23 -5.25
N ALA A 211 -5.29 -12.19 -6.04
CA ALA A 211 -5.20 -11.38 -7.26
C ALA A 211 -6.27 -11.78 -8.29
N GLU A 212 -6.39 -13.08 -8.57
CA GLU A 212 -7.43 -13.62 -9.45
C GLU A 212 -8.84 -13.29 -8.94
N TYR A 213 -9.07 -13.41 -7.63
CA TYR A 213 -10.34 -13.08 -7.01
C TYR A 213 -10.68 -11.60 -7.18
N MET A 214 -9.73 -10.69 -6.89
CA MET A 214 -9.94 -9.24 -7.06
C MET A 214 -10.20 -8.87 -8.52
N ALA A 215 -9.40 -9.41 -9.47
CA ALA A 215 -9.58 -9.15 -10.89
C ALA A 215 -10.95 -9.59 -11.42
N ARG A 216 -11.50 -10.68 -10.87
CA ARG A 216 -12.83 -11.16 -11.22
C ARG A 216 -13.95 -10.36 -10.54
N LYS A 217 -13.72 -9.81 -9.34
CA LYS A 217 -14.74 -9.15 -8.52
C LYS A 217 -14.85 -7.65 -8.77
N ILE A 218 -13.74 -6.99 -9.06
CA ILE A 218 -13.75 -5.57 -9.38
C ILE A 218 -14.13 -5.41 -10.84
N PRO A 219 -15.24 -4.70 -11.16
CA PRO A 219 -15.70 -4.53 -12.53
C PRO A 219 -14.62 -3.87 -13.41
N GLY A 220 -14.29 -4.50 -14.53
CA GLY A 220 -13.31 -3.96 -15.49
C GLY A 220 -11.85 -3.98 -15.04
N ALA A 221 -11.53 -4.67 -13.95
CA ALA A 221 -10.14 -4.78 -13.51
C ALA A 221 -9.29 -5.59 -14.50
N SER A 222 -8.06 -5.11 -14.72
CA SER A 222 -7.02 -5.80 -15.48
C SER A 222 -6.11 -6.58 -14.54
N GLN A 223 -5.73 -7.81 -14.91
CA GLN A 223 -4.78 -8.61 -14.14
C GLN A 223 -3.47 -8.78 -14.91
N VAL A 224 -2.35 -8.65 -14.20
CA VAL A 224 -1.01 -8.96 -14.72
C VAL A 224 -0.30 -9.89 -13.73
N VAL A 225 0.23 -10.99 -14.23
CA VAL A 225 1.13 -11.89 -13.48
C VAL A 225 2.54 -11.69 -13.99
N VAL A 226 3.48 -11.31 -13.12
CA VAL A 226 4.87 -11.00 -13.49
C VAL A 226 5.74 -12.26 -13.34
N PRO A 227 6.24 -12.86 -14.42
CA PRO A 227 7.10 -14.04 -14.34
C PRO A 227 8.39 -13.77 -13.56
N GLY A 228 8.81 -14.71 -12.71
CA GLY A 228 10.06 -14.64 -11.96
C GLY A 228 10.06 -13.58 -10.84
N ALA A 229 8.89 -13.08 -10.46
CA ALA A 229 8.73 -12.17 -9.33
C ALA A 229 8.03 -12.86 -8.17
N GLY A 230 8.50 -12.59 -6.94
CA GLY A 230 7.85 -12.95 -5.67
C GLY A 230 6.94 -11.84 -5.16
N HIS A 231 6.88 -11.70 -3.82
CA HIS A 231 6.00 -10.74 -3.13
C HIS A 231 6.36 -9.26 -3.36
N ALA A 232 7.57 -8.96 -3.76
CA ALA A 232 7.99 -7.61 -4.10
C ALA A 232 8.24 -7.48 -5.61
N ALA A 233 7.20 -7.69 -6.42
CA ALA A 233 7.32 -7.74 -7.88
C ALA A 233 7.95 -6.47 -8.47
N ASN A 234 7.77 -5.32 -7.83
CA ASN A 234 8.38 -4.04 -8.19
C ASN A 234 9.91 -4.02 -8.03
N LEU A 235 10.45 -4.86 -7.16
CA LEU A 235 11.88 -5.00 -6.86
C LEU A 235 12.50 -6.19 -7.59
N ASP A 236 11.79 -7.33 -7.64
CA ASP A 236 12.27 -8.54 -8.27
C ASP A 236 12.36 -8.40 -9.79
N GLN A 237 11.37 -7.75 -10.40
CA GLN A 237 11.27 -7.56 -11.86
C GLN A 237 10.89 -6.11 -12.22
N PRO A 238 11.73 -5.11 -11.87
CA PRO A 238 11.37 -3.70 -11.96
C PRO A 238 11.01 -3.25 -13.39
N LYS A 239 11.66 -3.79 -14.41
CA LYS A 239 11.37 -3.44 -15.81
C LYS A 239 10.00 -3.94 -16.24
N ALA A 240 9.67 -5.20 -15.94
CA ALA A 240 8.38 -5.81 -16.28
C ALA A 240 7.25 -5.13 -15.49
N PHE A 241 7.46 -4.88 -14.19
CA PHE A 241 6.55 -4.15 -13.33
C PHE A 241 6.25 -2.75 -13.90
N ASN A 242 7.29 -1.94 -14.16
CA ASN A 242 7.13 -0.59 -14.69
C ASN A 242 6.41 -0.60 -16.04
N ALA A 243 6.75 -1.53 -16.94
CA ALA A 243 6.08 -1.67 -18.23
C ALA A 243 4.59 -1.96 -18.08
N ALA A 244 4.20 -2.87 -17.20
CA ALA A 244 2.81 -3.20 -16.93
C ALA A 244 2.03 -2.00 -16.36
N VAL A 245 2.60 -1.31 -15.36
CA VAL A 245 1.98 -0.12 -14.76
C VAL A 245 1.83 1.00 -15.79
N LEU A 246 2.88 1.33 -16.53
CA LEU A 246 2.85 2.38 -17.56
C LEU A 246 1.88 2.06 -18.70
N SER A 247 1.79 0.80 -19.13
CA SER A 247 0.81 0.36 -20.11
C SER A 247 -0.62 0.57 -19.64
N PHE A 248 -0.92 0.20 -18.39
CA PHE A 248 -2.23 0.43 -17.80
C PHE A 248 -2.55 1.93 -17.67
N LEU A 249 -1.61 2.73 -17.17
CA LEU A 249 -1.77 4.18 -17.03
C LEU A 249 -1.99 4.84 -18.40
N GLY A 250 -1.23 4.42 -19.42
CA GLY A 250 -1.38 4.92 -20.79
C GLY A 250 -2.74 4.58 -21.40
N ALA A 251 -3.27 3.39 -21.13
CA ALA A 251 -4.57 2.97 -21.67
C ALA A 251 -5.77 3.72 -21.05
N HIS A 252 -5.68 4.15 -19.80
CA HIS A 252 -6.81 4.70 -19.07
C HIS A 252 -6.70 6.20 -18.73
N PHE A 253 -5.48 6.76 -18.68
CA PHE A 253 -5.23 8.11 -18.14
C PHE A 253 -4.35 8.99 -19.05
N SER A 254 -4.10 8.57 -20.30
CA SER A 254 -3.43 9.44 -21.28
C SER A 254 -4.27 10.70 -21.52
N ARG A 255 -3.65 11.88 -21.38
CA ARG A 255 -4.28 13.10 -21.89
C ARG A 255 -4.36 13.00 -23.41
N ALA A 256 -5.56 13.15 -23.95
CA ALA A 256 -5.76 13.39 -25.37
C ALA A 256 -5.07 14.68 -25.80
#